data_0cb7096851fe08154affa7cf6521313c
#
_entry.id   0cb7096851fe08154affa7cf6521313c
#
_cell.length_a   1.000
_cell.length_b   1.000
_cell.length_c   1.000
_cell.angle_alpha   90.00
_cell.angle_beta   90.00
_cell.angle_gamma   90.00
#
_symmetry.space_group_name_H-M   'P 1'
#
loop_
_entity.id
_entity.type
_entity.pdbx_description
1 polymer ?
#
loop_
_entity_poly.entity_id
_entity_poly.type
_entity_poly.pdbx_seq_one_letter_code
_entity_poly.pdbx_strand_id
1 'polypeptide(L)'
;MAQYTRALAPGALKDKVIVLTGGANGIGAALVEYACEHGAYVCFGDLAAEAGEAIAQKVNASNSSPPRAVFVQTDVTSYDSVLKLFDTAMDTYGHIDHAVAGAGITEIGNPFDPALDMESIRQPPTTKVLDVNLNGCIYVARIASVYLRQNRPEATKADRSITLISSVAGFKESPGLFIYQASKHGVLGLMRSLRLYLHGPEAAHAIRINAICPWMTQTGMVRGVQDAWYAAGLPVNTPLDVGKVIAAVMGDDGLNGASMYVEGGRAWEIERNLDRLEPQWLGEEPARTLARGQAVLGSGMDWTK
;
A
#
# COMPACT_ATOMS: atom_id res chain seq x y z
N MET A 1 -22.53 -4.35 -1.96
CA MET A 1 -21.34 -3.63 -1.46
C MET A 1 -21.64 -2.15 -1.51
N ALA A 2 -21.43 -1.44 -0.41
CA ALA A 2 -21.53 0.01 -0.47
C ALA A 2 -20.24 0.55 -1.11
N GLN A 3 -20.39 1.41 -2.11
CA GLN A 3 -19.29 2.15 -2.69
C GLN A 3 -18.69 3.05 -1.62
N TYR A 4 -17.36 3.12 -1.53
CA TYR A 4 -16.67 4.10 -0.72
C TYR A 4 -16.73 5.45 -1.43
N THR A 5 -17.53 6.35 -0.90
CA THR A 5 -17.81 7.65 -1.54
C THR A 5 -17.17 8.84 -0.82
N ARG A 6 -16.40 8.60 0.24
CA ARG A 6 -15.68 9.66 0.93
C ARG A 6 -14.57 10.21 0.05
N ALA A 7 -14.68 11.47 -0.32
CA ALA A 7 -13.59 12.23 -0.89
C ALA A 7 -12.65 12.69 0.24
N LEU A 8 -11.42 13.05 -0.12
CA LEU A 8 -10.51 13.70 0.81
C LEU A 8 -11.17 14.96 1.38
N ALA A 9 -11.33 15.00 2.70
CA ALA A 9 -11.88 16.17 3.37
C ALA A 9 -10.96 17.39 3.21
N PRO A 10 -11.50 18.61 3.04
CA PRO A 10 -10.68 19.81 2.96
C PRO A 10 -9.74 19.94 4.17
N GLY A 11 -8.46 20.11 3.90
CA GLY A 11 -7.44 20.26 4.94
C GLY A 11 -6.99 18.97 5.65
N ALA A 12 -7.53 17.79 5.31
CA ALA A 12 -7.17 16.54 5.99
C ALA A 12 -5.68 16.17 5.83
N LEU A 13 -5.05 16.56 4.74
CA LEU A 13 -3.61 16.37 4.51
C LEU A 13 -2.77 17.63 4.77
N LYS A 14 -3.40 18.74 5.20
CA LYS A 14 -2.66 19.97 5.46
C LYS A 14 -1.62 19.73 6.56
N ASP A 15 -0.36 20.09 6.24
CA ASP A 15 0.80 19.97 7.11
C ASP A 15 1.10 18.53 7.61
N LYS A 16 0.48 17.51 6.98
CA LYS A 16 0.79 16.10 7.22
C LYS A 16 2.08 15.70 6.51
N VAL A 17 2.88 14.88 7.17
CA VAL A 17 4.12 14.31 6.61
C VAL A 17 3.86 12.88 6.15
N ILE A 18 4.10 12.62 4.88
CA ILE A 18 3.88 11.33 4.22
C ILE A 18 5.22 10.75 3.77
N VAL A 19 5.51 9.51 4.13
CA VAL A 19 6.60 8.73 3.53
C VAL A 19 6.03 7.76 2.52
N LEU A 20 6.55 7.75 1.29
CA LEU A 20 6.03 6.94 0.19
C LEU A 20 7.17 6.21 -0.54
N THR A 21 7.05 4.90 -0.77
CA THR A 21 7.92 4.16 -1.70
C THR A 21 7.25 3.95 -3.05
N GLY A 22 8.03 3.97 -4.15
CA GLY A 22 7.51 3.90 -5.52
C GLY A 22 6.91 5.22 -6.00
N GLY A 23 7.49 6.35 -5.61
CA GLY A 23 6.94 7.69 -5.82
C GLY A 23 7.33 8.38 -7.13
N ALA A 24 8.22 7.80 -7.95
CA ALA A 24 8.69 8.46 -9.17
C ALA A 24 7.83 8.20 -10.41
N ASN A 25 6.91 7.22 -10.36
CA ASN A 25 6.12 6.82 -11.53
C ASN A 25 4.67 6.47 -11.16
N GLY A 26 3.79 6.49 -12.16
CA GLY A 26 2.43 5.97 -12.09
C GLY A 26 1.63 6.50 -10.89
N ILE A 27 1.05 5.58 -10.12
CA ILE A 27 0.18 5.90 -8.97
C ILE A 27 0.93 6.73 -7.91
N GLY A 28 2.19 6.35 -7.62
CA GLY A 28 2.98 7.04 -6.60
C GLY A 28 3.30 8.47 -6.98
N ALA A 29 3.71 8.72 -8.22
CA ALA A 29 3.97 10.07 -8.73
C ALA A 29 2.71 10.97 -8.65
N ALA A 30 1.56 10.42 -9.07
CA ALA A 30 0.29 11.13 -8.98
C ALA A 30 -0.11 11.42 -7.53
N LEU A 31 0.19 10.50 -6.60
CA LEU A 31 -0.06 10.71 -5.17
C LEU A 31 0.85 11.80 -4.59
N VAL A 32 2.15 11.82 -4.93
CA VAL A 32 3.09 12.87 -4.49
C VAL A 32 2.55 14.24 -4.87
N GLU A 33 2.24 14.44 -6.16
CA GLU A 33 1.71 15.71 -6.65
C GLU A 33 0.39 16.07 -5.95
N TYR A 34 -0.57 15.17 -5.94
CA TYR A 34 -1.89 15.41 -5.34
C TYR A 34 -1.82 15.72 -3.85
N ALA A 35 -1.02 14.98 -3.07
CA ALA A 35 -0.88 15.21 -1.64
C ALA A 35 -0.24 16.58 -1.34
N CYS A 36 0.79 16.96 -2.09
CA CYS A 36 1.45 18.27 -1.95
C CYS A 36 0.51 19.43 -2.34
N GLU A 37 -0.32 19.28 -3.39
CA GLU A 37 -1.36 20.24 -3.75
C GLU A 37 -2.40 20.43 -2.63
N HIS A 38 -2.62 19.40 -1.80
CA HIS A 38 -3.52 19.44 -0.63
C HIS A 38 -2.80 19.79 0.68
N GLY A 39 -1.58 20.32 0.58
CA GLY A 39 -0.84 20.90 1.70
C GLY A 39 0.00 19.91 2.50
N ALA A 40 0.19 18.67 2.04
CA ALA A 40 1.09 17.72 2.68
C ALA A 40 2.56 18.03 2.40
N TYR A 41 3.43 17.47 3.22
CA TYR A 41 4.85 17.26 2.97
C TYR A 41 5.08 15.81 2.61
N VAL A 42 5.82 15.52 1.54
CA VAL A 42 6.03 14.15 1.06
C VAL A 42 7.52 13.85 0.92
N CYS A 43 8.03 12.89 1.70
CA CYS A 43 9.34 12.29 1.46
C CYS A 43 9.13 10.98 0.71
N PHE A 44 9.64 10.88 -0.51
CA PHE A 44 9.34 9.72 -1.35
C PHE A 44 10.60 9.08 -1.93
N GLY A 45 10.55 7.75 -2.03
CA GLY A 45 11.62 6.92 -2.54
C GLY A 45 11.25 6.19 -3.83
N ASP A 46 12.23 6.01 -4.70
CA ASP A 46 12.14 5.20 -5.93
C ASP A 46 13.55 4.83 -6.40
N LEU A 47 13.68 3.79 -7.23
CA LEU A 47 14.94 3.49 -7.94
C LEU A 47 15.24 4.50 -9.06
N ALA A 48 14.20 5.07 -9.67
CA ALA A 48 14.29 5.99 -10.80
C ALA A 48 14.68 7.40 -10.35
N ALA A 49 15.98 7.64 -10.10
CA ALA A 49 16.50 8.88 -9.53
C ALA A 49 16.12 10.10 -10.34
N GLU A 50 16.36 10.10 -11.65
CA GLU A 50 16.08 11.23 -12.54
C GLU A 50 14.59 11.63 -12.51
N ALA A 51 13.69 10.66 -12.60
CA ALA A 51 12.24 10.89 -12.54
C ALA A 51 11.80 11.40 -11.16
N GLY A 52 12.36 10.85 -10.08
CA GLY A 52 12.06 11.28 -8.72
C GLY A 52 12.50 12.73 -8.46
N GLU A 53 13.71 13.09 -8.86
CA GLU A 53 14.22 14.45 -8.76
C GLU A 53 13.39 15.46 -9.56
N ALA A 54 12.98 15.10 -10.78
CA ALA A 54 12.12 15.94 -11.61
C ALA A 54 10.75 16.22 -10.94
N ILE A 55 10.13 15.23 -10.28
CA ILE A 55 8.88 15.42 -9.53
C ILE A 55 9.12 16.35 -8.34
N ALA A 56 10.19 16.12 -7.57
CA ALA A 56 10.51 16.96 -6.41
C ALA A 56 10.75 18.43 -6.84
N GLN A 57 11.48 18.66 -7.91
CA GLN A 57 11.70 20.00 -8.48
C GLN A 57 10.39 20.65 -8.92
N LYS A 58 9.54 19.93 -9.64
CA LYS A 58 8.22 20.43 -10.09
C LYS A 58 7.34 20.87 -8.92
N VAL A 59 7.24 20.03 -7.88
CA VAL A 59 6.41 20.29 -6.69
C VAL A 59 6.95 21.47 -5.89
N ASN A 60 8.27 21.60 -5.78
CA ASN A 60 8.94 22.66 -5.00
C ASN A 60 9.14 23.97 -5.76
N ALA A 61 8.59 24.13 -6.96
CA ALA A 61 8.77 25.35 -7.78
C ALA A 61 8.34 26.64 -7.05
N SER A 62 7.48 26.56 -6.04
CA SER A 62 7.03 27.67 -5.19
C SER A 62 8.00 28.04 -4.04
N ASN A 63 9.16 27.38 -3.93
CA ASN A 63 10.21 27.65 -2.94
C ASN A 63 9.72 27.68 -1.46
N SER A 64 8.91 26.70 -1.05
CA SER A 64 8.53 26.55 0.36
C SER A 64 9.72 26.09 1.23
N SER A 65 9.74 26.53 2.50
CA SER A 65 10.71 26.05 3.49
C SER A 65 9.95 25.58 4.74
N PRO A 66 10.04 24.29 5.12
CA PRO A 66 10.75 23.22 4.41
C PRO A 66 10.14 22.88 3.03
N PRO A 67 10.88 22.16 2.14
CA PRO A 67 10.36 21.78 0.81
C PRO A 67 9.14 20.86 0.95
N ARG A 68 8.16 21.01 0.05
CA ARG A 68 6.94 20.18 0.06
C ARG A 68 7.21 18.74 -0.33
N ALA A 69 8.19 18.49 -1.21
CA ALA A 69 8.58 17.17 -1.65
C ALA A 69 10.09 16.96 -1.52
N VAL A 70 10.50 15.85 -0.94
CA VAL A 70 11.90 15.39 -0.87
C VAL A 70 12.00 14.02 -1.51
N PHE A 71 12.88 13.89 -2.50
CA PHE A 71 13.19 12.61 -3.13
C PHE A 71 14.42 11.97 -2.49
N VAL A 72 14.36 10.65 -2.29
CA VAL A 72 15.49 9.83 -1.85
C VAL A 72 15.58 8.61 -2.76
N GLN A 73 16.70 8.42 -3.47
CA GLN A 73 16.87 7.19 -4.24
C GLN A 73 16.83 5.99 -3.30
N THR A 74 15.87 5.08 -3.52
CA THR A 74 15.53 4.01 -2.58
C THR A 74 15.31 2.69 -3.30
N ASP A 75 16.06 1.66 -2.90
CA ASP A 75 15.80 0.27 -3.24
C ASP A 75 15.03 -0.39 -2.09
N VAL A 76 13.75 -0.75 -2.32
CA VAL A 76 12.91 -1.36 -1.29
C VAL A 76 13.33 -2.79 -0.92
N THR A 77 14.21 -3.43 -1.69
CA THR A 77 14.80 -4.73 -1.33
C THR A 77 15.93 -4.60 -0.31
N SER A 78 16.43 -3.40 -0.08
CA SER A 78 17.44 -3.08 0.94
C SER A 78 16.76 -2.42 2.14
N TYR A 79 16.83 -3.09 3.31
CA TYR A 79 16.30 -2.56 4.56
C TYR A 79 16.91 -1.20 4.94
N ASP A 80 18.23 -1.05 4.79
CA ASP A 80 18.94 0.19 5.10
C ASP A 80 18.55 1.33 4.14
N SER A 81 18.26 1.01 2.88
CA SER A 81 17.78 2.01 1.92
C SER A 81 16.39 2.53 2.29
N VAL A 82 15.49 1.65 2.74
CA VAL A 82 14.17 2.06 3.25
C VAL A 82 14.32 2.85 4.56
N LEU A 83 15.18 2.40 5.46
CA LEU A 83 15.44 3.13 6.72
C LEU A 83 15.91 4.55 6.46
N LYS A 84 16.88 4.74 5.53
CA LYS A 84 17.37 6.06 5.12
C LYS A 84 16.26 6.99 4.63
N LEU A 85 15.24 6.46 3.92
CA LEU A 85 14.10 7.25 3.48
C LEU A 85 13.30 7.81 4.68
N PHE A 86 13.07 6.98 5.71
CA PHE A 86 12.38 7.40 6.93
C PHE A 86 13.22 8.37 7.77
N ASP A 87 14.53 8.13 7.89
CA ASP A 87 15.47 9.05 8.56
C ASP A 87 15.43 10.43 7.90
N THR A 88 15.52 10.48 6.57
CA THR A 88 15.45 11.73 5.81
C THR A 88 14.13 12.48 6.08
N ALA A 89 13.01 11.78 6.14
CA ALA A 89 11.71 12.40 6.45
C ALA A 89 11.68 12.96 7.89
N MET A 90 12.21 12.20 8.85
CA MET A 90 12.29 12.61 10.25
C MET A 90 13.20 13.83 10.44
N ASP A 91 14.38 13.82 9.81
CA ASP A 91 15.36 14.91 9.89
C ASP A 91 14.81 16.19 9.24
N THR A 92 14.04 16.04 8.14
CA THR A 92 13.51 17.21 7.40
C THR A 92 12.28 17.81 8.06
N TYR A 93 11.37 16.98 8.59
CA TYR A 93 10.03 17.42 9.03
C TYR A 93 9.77 17.20 10.52
N GLY A 94 10.61 16.46 11.21
CA GLY A 94 10.52 16.24 12.65
C GLY A 94 9.49 15.19 13.10
N HIS A 95 8.60 14.74 12.21
CA HIS A 95 7.60 13.70 12.47
C HIS A 95 7.12 13.05 11.19
N ILE A 96 6.37 11.95 11.29
CA ILE A 96 5.72 11.27 10.16
C ILE A 96 4.28 10.95 10.55
N ASP A 97 3.31 11.30 9.71
CA ASP A 97 1.88 11.02 9.92
C ASP A 97 1.41 9.77 9.17
N HIS A 98 1.86 9.58 7.94
CA HIS A 98 1.41 8.49 7.09
C HIS A 98 2.59 7.84 6.34
N ALA A 99 2.51 6.53 6.17
CA ALA A 99 3.45 5.78 5.34
C ALA A 99 2.69 5.00 4.26
N VAL A 100 3.20 5.02 3.02
CA VAL A 100 2.61 4.32 1.87
C VAL A 100 3.64 3.38 1.25
N ALA A 101 3.40 2.08 1.32
CA ALA A 101 4.21 1.07 0.64
C ALA A 101 3.69 0.88 -0.78
N GLY A 102 4.19 1.69 -1.73
CA GLY A 102 3.69 1.76 -3.10
C GLY A 102 4.63 1.19 -4.16
N ALA A 103 5.88 0.88 -3.83
CA ALA A 103 6.82 0.27 -4.77
C ALA A 103 6.35 -1.13 -5.18
N GLY A 104 6.45 -1.44 -6.47
CA GLY A 104 6.07 -2.75 -6.99
C GLY A 104 6.46 -2.94 -8.45
N ILE A 105 6.66 -4.19 -8.82
CA ILE A 105 6.93 -4.65 -10.19
C ILE A 105 5.92 -5.71 -10.59
N THR A 106 5.72 -5.89 -11.89
CA THR A 106 4.86 -6.96 -12.45
C THR A 106 5.60 -8.30 -12.47
N GLU A 107 4.93 -9.34 -13.00
CA GLU A 107 5.53 -10.67 -13.21
C GLU A 107 6.80 -10.60 -14.06
N ILE A 108 7.77 -11.45 -13.75
CA ILE A 108 9.03 -11.59 -14.49
C ILE A 108 9.12 -13.00 -15.07
N GLY A 109 9.00 -13.10 -16.39
CA GLY A 109 9.04 -14.37 -17.11
C GLY A 109 7.81 -15.23 -16.85
N ASN A 110 7.93 -16.52 -17.17
CA ASN A 110 6.91 -17.53 -16.88
C ASN A 110 7.55 -18.69 -16.09
N PRO A 111 7.44 -18.73 -14.77
CA PRO A 111 8.04 -19.79 -13.96
C PRO A 111 7.36 -21.16 -14.12
N PHE A 112 6.25 -21.23 -14.83
CA PHE A 112 5.47 -22.44 -15.10
C PHE A 112 5.29 -22.65 -16.60
N ASP A 113 6.29 -22.24 -17.40
CA ASP A 113 6.25 -22.37 -18.86
C ASP A 113 6.11 -23.86 -19.25
N PRO A 114 5.15 -24.21 -20.13
CA PRO A 114 5.00 -25.59 -20.60
C PRO A 114 6.23 -26.15 -21.34
N ALA A 115 7.15 -25.30 -21.78
CA ALA A 115 8.42 -25.69 -22.40
C ALA A 115 9.51 -26.06 -21.41
N LEU A 116 9.29 -25.91 -20.08
CA LEU A 116 10.23 -26.33 -19.05
C LEU A 116 10.47 -27.84 -19.13
N ASP A 117 11.73 -28.24 -19.05
CA ASP A 117 12.18 -29.63 -19.07
C ASP A 117 13.01 -29.98 -17.82
N MET A 118 13.52 -31.22 -17.77
CA MET A 118 14.31 -31.74 -16.64
C MET A 118 15.65 -31.04 -16.46
N GLU A 119 16.14 -30.32 -17.45
CA GLU A 119 17.37 -29.52 -17.39
C GLU A 119 17.06 -28.12 -16.82
N SER A 120 16.11 -27.42 -17.42
CA SER A 120 15.75 -26.04 -17.07
C SER A 120 15.21 -25.91 -15.63
N ILE A 121 14.46 -26.90 -15.13
CA ILE A 121 13.96 -26.87 -13.73
C ILE A 121 15.06 -27.03 -12.67
N ARG A 122 16.30 -27.32 -13.03
CA ARG A 122 17.43 -27.37 -12.07
C ARG A 122 17.84 -25.99 -11.58
N GLN A 123 17.43 -24.94 -12.27
CA GLN A 123 17.60 -23.56 -11.82
C GLN A 123 16.30 -23.05 -11.17
N PRO A 124 16.37 -22.45 -9.98
CA PRO A 124 15.19 -21.90 -9.33
C PRO A 124 14.64 -20.70 -10.12
N PRO A 125 13.34 -20.45 -10.09
CA PRO A 125 12.77 -19.22 -10.64
C PRO A 125 13.24 -17.99 -9.86
N THR A 126 13.20 -16.82 -10.50
CA THR A 126 13.48 -15.57 -9.78
C THR A 126 12.40 -15.25 -8.77
N THR A 127 12.77 -14.86 -7.56
CA THR A 127 11.86 -14.38 -6.50
C THR A 127 11.83 -12.86 -6.40
N LYS A 128 12.47 -12.14 -7.31
CA LYS A 128 12.57 -10.67 -7.28
C LYS A 128 11.24 -9.96 -7.11
N VAL A 129 10.16 -10.53 -7.64
CA VAL A 129 8.80 -9.98 -7.46
C VAL A 129 8.36 -10.05 -6.00
N LEU A 130 8.70 -11.13 -5.27
CA LEU A 130 8.44 -11.22 -3.82
C LEU A 130 9.31 -10.23 -3.05
N ASP A 131 10.58 -10.10 -3.42
CA ASP A 131 11.51 -9.22 -2.71
C ASP A 131 11.07 -7.76 -2.80
N VAL A 132 10.61 -7.31 -3.98
CA VAL A 132 10.11 -5.94 -4.16
C VAL A 132 8.71 -5.78 -3.56
N ASN A 133 7.74 -6.61 -3.98
CA ASN A 133 6.32 -6.37 -3.71
C ASN A 133 5.91 -6.76 -2.28
N LEU A 134 6.53 -7.78 -1.69
CA LEU A 134 6.17 -8.30 -0.38
C LEU A 134 7.21 -7.95 0.69
N ASN A 135 8.49 -8.32 0.51
CA ASN A 135 9.52 -8.02 1.48
C ASN A 135 9.71 -6.51 1.65
N GLY A 136 9.72 -5.75 0.53
CA GLY A 136 9.73 -4.29 0.57
C GLY A 136 8.55 -3.70 1.34
N CYS A 137 7.34 -4.24 1.16
CA CYS A 137 6.16 -3.86 1.93
C CYS A 137 6.32 -4.15 3.43
N ILE A 138 6.89 -5.33 3.78
CA ILE A 138 7.16 -5.71 5.18
C ILE A 138 8.16 -4.73 5.80
N TYR A 139 9.23 -4.36 5.09
CA TYR A 139 10.23 -3.41 5.56
C TYR A 139 9.62 -2.04 5.84
N VAL A 140 8.83 -1.51 4.89
CA VAL A 140 8.11 -0.24 5.09
C VAL A 140 7.17 -0.32 6.28
N ALA A 141 6.34 -1.35 6.40
CA ALA A 141 5.39 -1.50 7.49
C ALA A 141 6.09 -1.60 8.86
N ARG A 142 7.18 -2.38 8.94
CA ARG A 142 8.00 -2.53 10.15
C ARG A 142 8.63 -1.22 10.58
N ILE A 143 9.31 -0.52 9.69
CA ILE A 143 9.94 0.77 9.98
C ILE A 143 8.87 1.81 10.36
N ALA A 144 7.82 1.93 9.54
CA ALA A 144 6.70 2.84 9.80
C ALA A 144 6.07 2.61 11.18
N SER A 145 5.90 1.36 11.62
CA SER A 145 5.32 1.04 12.94
C SER A 145 6.11 1.65 14.10
N VAL A 146 7.39 1.97 13.91
CA VAL A 146 8.24 2.64 14.90
C VAL A 146 8.24 4.15 14.69
N TYR A 147 8.49 4.62 13.47
CA TYR A 147 8.62 6.06 13.17
C TYR A 147 7.31 6.84 13.38
N LEU A 148 6.18 6.24 13.06
CA LEU A 148 4.86 6.84 13.29
C LEU A 148 4.52 7.03 14.79
N ARG A 149 5.28 6.44 15.71
CA ARG A 149 5.12 6.62 17.15
C ARG A 149 5.99 7.74 17.71
N GLN A 150 6.98 8.20 16.94
CA GLN A 150 7.91 9.22 17.42
C GLN A 150 7.29 10.62 17.38
N ASN A 151 7.77 11.49 18.27
CA ASN A 151 7.39 12.92 18.34
C ASN A 151 5.88 13.15 18.29
N ARG A 152 5.12 12.28 18.96
CA ARG A 152 3.67 12.32 19.04
C ARG A 152 3.28 13.07 20.33
N PRO A 153 2.65 14.26 20.24
CA PRO A 153 2.15 14.93 21.44
C PRO A 153 1.12 14.04 22.14
N GLU A 154 1.31 13.75 23.43
CA GLU A 154 0.36 12.92 24.22
C GLU A 154 -1.07 13.48 24.20
N ALA A 155 -1.21 14.81 24.14
CA ALA A 155 -2.50 15.50 24.12
C ALA A 155 -3.24 15.41 22.78
N THR A 156 -2.58 15.04 21.69
CA THR A 156 -3.22 14.92 20.38
C THR A 156 -3.39 13.46 20.03
N LYS A 157 -4.63 13.01 19.82
CA LYS A 157 -4.94 11.78 19.10
C LYS A 157 -4.56 11.96 17.61
N ALA A 158 -3.28 12.32 17.35
CA ALA A 158 -2.81 12.54 15.99
C ALA A 158 -3.04 11.27 15.17
N ASP A 159 -3.85 11.36 14.13
CA ASP A 159 -4.12 10.24 13.25
C ASP A 159 -2.83 9.82 12.52
N ARG A 160 -2.52 8.55 12.58
CA ARG A 160 -1.34 7.92 11.97
C ARG A 160 -1.77 6.69 11.18
N SER A 161 -1.26 6.53 9.96
CA SER A 161 -1.64 5.37 9.17
C SER A 161 -0.53 4.81 8.29
N ILE A 162 -0.67 3.51 7.99
CA ILE A 162 0.10 2.79 6.99
C ILE A 162 -0.88 2.38 5.88
N THR A 163 -0.53 2.64 4.62
CA THR A 163 -1.30 2.19 3.45
C THR A 163 -0.43 1.28 2.59
N LEU A 164 -0.90 0.05 2.37
CA LEU A 164 -0.21 -0.93 1.55
C LEU A 164 -0.86 -1.01 0.17
N ILE A 165 -0.05 -0.98 -0.89
CA ILE A 165 -0.57 -1.11 -2.26
C ILE A 165 -0.52 -2.58 -2.68
N SER A 166 -1.69 -3.22 -2.63
CA SER A 166 -1.91 -4.55 -3.17
C SER A 166 -2.37 -4.47 -4.64
N SER A 167 -3.35 -5.25 -5.03
CA SER A 167 -3.94 -5.32 -6.36
C SER A 167 -5.25 -6.11 -6.29
N VAL A 168 -6.07 -6.09 -7.34
CA VAL A 168 -7.12 -7.09 -7.54
C VAL A 168 -6.55 -8.51 -7.47
N ALA A 169 -5.32 -8.72 -7.96
CA ALA A 169 -4.58 -9.97 -7.87
C ALA A 169 -4.26 -10.42 -6.42
N GLY A 170 -4.53 -9.58 -5.41
CA GLY A 170 -4.39 -9.95 -4.00
C GLY A 170 -5.59 -10.72 -3.44
N PHE A 171 -6.73 -10.76 -4.13
CA PHE A 171 -7.94 -11.43 -3.67
C PHE A 171 -8.74 -12.16 -4.78
N LYS A 172 -8.34 -11.99 -6.05
CA LYS A 172 -8.96 -12.62 -7.21
C LYS A 172 -7.90 -13.21 -8.12
N GLU A 173 -8.20 -14.31 -8.79
CA GLU A 173 -7.28 -14.94 -9.73
C GLU A 173 -6.89 -13.99 -10.89
N SER A 174 -5.63 -14.00 -11.24
CA SER A 174 -5.04 -13.24 -12.34
C SER A 174 -4.13 -14.16 -13.15
N PRO A 175 -4.67 -14.88 -14.14
CA PRO A 175 -3.90 -15.86 -14.92
C PRO A 175 -2.65 -15.25 -15.55
N GLY A 176 -1.51 -15.95 -15.46
CA GLY A 176 -0.22 -15.48 -15.96
C GLY A 176 0.57 -14.58 -15.01
N LEU A 177 0.01 -14.22 -13.84
CA LEU A 177 0.67 -13.43 -12.81
C LEU A 177 0.97 -14.29 -11.58
N PHE A 178 1.81 -15.29 -11.70
CA PHE A 178 2.02 -16.35 -10.70
C PHE A 178 2.64 -15.84 -9.40
N ILE A 179 3.86 -15.31 -9.48
CA ILE A 179 4.61 -14.79 -8.32
C ILE A 179 4.08 -13.42 -7.91
N TYR A 180 3.67 -12.59 -8.88
CA TYR A 180 3.01 -11.32 -8.60
C TYR A 180 1.74 -11.51 -7.77
N GLN A 181 0.87 -12.44 -8.16
CA GLN A 181 -0.34 -12.75 -7.44
C GLN A 181 -0.05 -13.23 -6.01
N ALA A 182 0.91 -14.13 -5.84
CA ALA A 182 1.36 -14.59 -4.52
C ALA A 182 1.85 -13.41 -3.67
N SER A 183 2.64 -12.49 -4.24
CA SER A 183 3.11 -11.29 -3.53
C SER A 183 1.94 -10.40 -3.06
N LYS A 184 0.93 -10.18 -3.92
CA LYS A 184 -0.21 -9.30 -3.60
C LYS A 184 -1.20 -9.93 -2.62
N HIS A 185 -1.36 -11.27 -2.60
CA HIS A 185 -2.04 -11.99 -1.52
C HIS A 185 -1.28 -11.84 -0.20
N GLY A 186 0.06 -11.94 -0.22
CA GLY A 186 0.91 -11.72 0.94
C GLY A 186 0.74 -10.32 1.54
N VAL A 187 0.62 -9.27 0.71
CA VAL A 187 0.37 -7.89 1.16
C VAL A 187 -0.97 -7.77 1.88
N LEU A 188 -2.05 -8.40 1.38
CA LEU A 188 -3.34 -8.42 2.08
C LEU A 188 -3.27 -9.23 3.37
N GLY A 189 -2.56 -10.38 3.37
CA GLY A 189 -2.28 -11.15 4.57
C GLY A 189 -1.57 -10.32 5.65
N LEU A 190 -0.56 -9.53 5.25
CA LEU A 190 0.15 -8.62 6.14
C LEU A 190 -0.78 -7.55 6.73
N MET A 191 -1.61 -6.91 5.92
CA MET A 191 -2.58 -5.91 6.38
C MET A 191 -3.55 -6.53 7.40
N ARG A 192 -4.13 -7.68 7.09
CA ARG A 192 -5.08 -8.39 7.97
C ARG A 192 -4.45 -8.80 9.30
N SER A 193 -3.20 -9.23 9.29
CA SER A 193 -2.46 -9.58 10.50
C SER A 193 -2.17 -8.34 11.37
N LEU A 194 -1.84 -7.20 10.76
CA LEU A 194 -1.46 -5.98 11.49
C LEU A 194 -2.64 -5.13 11.95
N ARG A 195 -3.83 -5.24 11.34
CA ARG A 195 -4.97 -4.34 11.61
C ARG A 195 -5.44 -4.31 13.07
N LEU A 196 -5.38 -5.46 13.76
CA LEU A 196 -5.70 -5.55 15.19
C LEU A 196 -4.47 -5.28 16.06
N TYR A 197 -3.30 -5.73 15.61
CA TYR A 197 -2.06 -5.58 16.38
C TYR A 197 -1.62 -4.11 16.52
N LEU A 198 -1.74 -3.31 15.46
CA LEU A 198 -1.33 -1.90 15.47
C LEU A 198 -2.43 -0.94 15.97
N HIS A 199 -3.71 -1.34 15.92
CA HIS A 199 -4.85 -0.46 16.22
C HIS A 199 -5.91 -1.16 17.09
N GLY A 200 -5.58 -2.26 17.74
CA GLY A 200 -6.48 -2.95 18.67
C GLY A 200 -6.67 -2.18 19.98
N PRO A 201 -7.63 -2.60 20.82
CA PRO A 201 -7.93 -1.95 22.11
C PRO A 201 -6.72 -1.87 23.06
N GLU A 202 -5.78 -2.81 22.91
CA GLU A 202 -4.56 -2.90 23.73
C GLU A 202 -3.34 -2.27 23.06
N ALA A 203 -3.49 -1.72 21.84
CA ALA A 203 -2.39 -1.08 21.12
C ALA A 203 -1.97 0.20 21.87
N ALA A 204 -0.72 0.23 22.33
CA ALA A 204 -0.15 1.38 23.03
C ALA A 204 -0.16 2.66 22.15
N HIS A 205 -0.18 2.50 20.85
CA HIS A 205 -0.18 3.57 19.86
C HIS A 205 -1.10 3.16 18.68
N ALA A 206 -2.28 3.73 18.60
CA ALA A 206 -3.23 3.44 17.54
C ALA A 206 -2.67 3.91 16.18
N ILE A 207 -2.15 2.98 15.38
CA ILE A 207 -1.73 3.19 13.98
C ILE A 207 -2.69 2.42 13.10
N ARG A 208 -3.47 3.12 12.27
CA ARG A 208 -4.36 2.50 11.30
C ARG A 208 -3.55 1.85 10.18
N ILE A 209 -4.03 0.73 9.66
CA ILE A 209 -3.46 0.11 8.48
C ILE A 209 -4.57 -0.28 7.50
N ASN A 210 -4.40 0.08 6.23
CA ASN A 210 -5.35 -0.22 5.17
C ASN A 210 -4.61 -0.69 3.91
N ALA A 211 -5.31 -1.33 2.99
CA ALA A 211 -4.78 -1.73 1.69
C ALA A 211 -5.58 -1.12 0.55
N ILE A 212 -4.91 -0.83 -0.55
CA ILE A 212 -5.52 -0.42 -1.81
C ILE A 212 -5.29 -1.54 -2.82
N CYS A 213 -6.35 -1.94 -3.51
CA CYS A 213 -6.36 -3.01 -4.50
C CYS A 213 -6.80 -2.47 -5.87
N PRO A 214 -5.91 -1.75 -6.59
CA PRO A 214 -6.25 -1.24 -7.90
C PRO A 214 -6.46 -2.39 -8.88
N TRP A 215 -7.42 -2.23 -9.77
CA TRP A 215 -7.48 -3.00 -11.01
C TRP A 215 -6.72 -2.27 -12.11
N MET A 216 -7.13 -2.46 -13.38
CA MET A 216 -6.48 -1.84 -14.52
C MET A 216 -6.25 -0.35 -14.27
N THR A 217 -4.99 0.04 -14.24
CA THR A 217 -4.56 1.43 -14.05
C THR A 217 -3.55 1.79 -15.13
N GLN A 218 -3.74 2.91 -15.81
CA GLN A 218 -2.88 3.39 -16.90
C GLN A 218 -1.46 3.72 -16.41
N THR A 219 -0.62 2.70 -16.34
CA THR A 219 0.80 2.80 -15.95
C THR A 219 1.66 2.01 -16.92
N GLY A 220 2.98 2.17 -16.83
CA GLY A 220 3.93 1.37 -17.60
C GLY A 220 3.80 -0.14 -17.37
N MET A 221 3.24 -0.56 -16.22
CA MET A 221 3.10 -1.95 -15.81
C MET A 221 2.09 -2.74 -16.66
N VAL A 222 1.07 -2.11 -17.22
CA VAL A 222 -0.07 -2.77 -17.89
C VAL A 222 -0.05 -2.66 -19.42
N ARG A 223 1.03 -2.16 -20.03
CA ARG A 223 1.12 -1.92 -21.47
C ARG A 223 0.77 -3.15 -22.33
N GLY A 224 1.12 -4.36 -21.88
CA GLY A 224 0.90 -5.59 -22.64
C GLY A 224 -0.57 -6.04 -22.73
N VAL A 225 -1.48 -5.51 -21.90
CA VAL A 225 -2.90 -5.91 -21.86
C VAL A 225 -3.86 -4.76 -22.09
N GLN A 226 -3.35 -3.54 -22.18
CA GLN A 226 -4.15 -2.31 -22.21
C GLN A 226 -5.09 -2.24 -23.41
N ASP A 227 -4.61 -2.60 -24.59
CA ASP A 227 -5.40 -2.52 -25.82
C ASP A 227 -6.59 -3.49 -25.82
N ALA A 228 -6.37 -4.73 -25.35
CA ALA A 228 -7.45 -5.71 -25.21
C ALA A 228 -8.51 -5.24 -24.19
N TRP A 229 -8.07 -4.56 -23.13
CA TRP A 229 -8.96 -4.01 -22.10
C TRP A 229 -9.86 -2.92 -22.65
N TYR A 230 -9.29 -1.98 -23.40
CA TYR A 230 -10.05 -0.92 -24.08
C TYR A 230 -11.02 -1.48 -25.11
N ALA A 231 -10.58 -2.46 -25.90
CA ALA A 231 -11.44 -3.11 -26.89
C ALA A 231 -12.65 -3.80 -26.24
N ALA A 232 -12.51 -4.28 -25.00
CA ALA A 232 -13.60 -4.88 -24.23
C ALA A 232 -14.51 -3.84 -23.54
N GLY A 233 -14.24 -2.54 -23.66
CA GLY A 233 -15.02 -1.47 -23.02
C GLY A 233 -14.98 -1.50 -21.48
N LEU A 234 -13.94 -2.07 -20.88
CA LEU A 234 -13.83 -2.23 -19.44
C LEU A 234 -13.32 -0.95 -18.76
N PRO A 235 -13.74 -0.68 -17.51
CA PRO A 235 -13.29 0.48 -16.76
C PRO A 235 -11.76 0.48 -16.54
N VAL A 236 -11.17 1.65 -16.62
CA VAL A 236 -9.73 1.88 -16.41
C VAL A 236 -9.55 3.02 -15.41
N ASN A 237 -8.62 2.85 -14.48
CA ASN A 237 -8.19 3.93 -13.60
C ASN A 237 -7.09 4.75 -14.28
N THR A 238 -7.10 6.06 -14.08
CA THR A 238 -5.88 6.86 -14.20
C THR A 238 -5.02 6.70 -12.93
N PRO A 239 -3.71 6.97 -12.98
CA PRO A 239 -2.88 7.03 -11.78
C PRO A 239 -3.43 7.97 -10.70
N LEU A 240 -3.97 9.12 -11.12
CA LEU A 240 -4.57 10.11 -10.22
C LEU A 240 -5.84 9.59 -9.54
N ASP A 241 -6.66 8.79 -10.22
CA ASP A 241 -7.86 8.20 -9.60
C ASP A 241 -7.48 7.35 -8.39
N VAL A 242 -6.46 6.49 -8.54
CA VAL A 242 -5.97 5.67 -7.43
C VAL A 242 -5.30 6.54 -6.37
N GLY A 243 -4.50 7.53 -6.76
CA GLY A 243 -3.89 8.50 -5.84
C GLY A 243 -4.91 9.22 -4.97
N LYS A 244 -6.04 9.64 -5.53
CA LYS A 244 -7.17 10.25 -4.78
C LYS A 244 -7.78 9.29 -3.76
N VAL A 245 -7.96 8.02 -4.11
CA VAL A 245 -8.47 7.00 -3.17
C VAL A 245 -7.47 6.77 -2.03
N ILE A 246 -6.16 6.69 -2.32
CA ILE A 246 -5.13 6.57 -1.29
C ILE A 246 -5.18 7.78 -0.34
N ALA A 247 -5.23 8.99 -0.88
CA ALA A 247 -5.31 10.22 -0.08
C ALA A 247 -6.57 10.27 0.80
N ALA A 248 -7.74 9.87 0.25
CA ALA A 248 -8.99 9.80 1.00
C ALA A 248 -8.92 8.77 2.14
N VAL A 249 -8.33 7.61 1.91
CA VAL A 249 -8.12 6.55 2.94
C VAL A 249 -7.14 7.02 4.03
N MET A 250 -6.07 7.73 3.67
CA MET A 250 -5.15 8.33 4.65
C MET A 250 -5.88 9.36 5.52
N GLY A 251 -6.69 10.23 4.92
CA GLY A 251 -7.43 11.28 5.63
C GLY A 251 -8.71 10.84 6.33
N ASP A 252 -9.10 9.56 6.26
CA ASP A 252 -10.28 9.01 6.95
C ASP A 252 -9.86 8.30 8.24
N ASP A 253 -9.87 9.03 9.35
CA ASP A 253 -9.45 8.56 10.69
C ASP A 253 -10.34 7.44 11.26
N GLY A 254 -11.56 7.29 10.74
CA GLY A 254 -12.49 6.20 11.09
C GLY A 254 -12.21 4.88 10.36
N LEU A 255 -11.21 4.82 9.46
CA LEU A 255 -10.97 3.66 8.62
C LEU A 255 -9.72 2.89 9.02
N ASN A 256 -9.91 1.67 9.55
CA ASN A 256 -8.82 0.75 9.88
C ASN A 256 -9.14 -0.67 9.39
N GLY A 257 -8.15 -1.36 8.86
CA GLY A 257 -8.25 -2.75 8.40
C GLY A 257 -9.09 -2.93 7.14
N ALA A 258 -9.24 -1.90 6.33
CA ALA A 258 -9.99 -1.94 5.08
C ALA A 258 -9.09 -2.25 3.89
N SER A 259 -9.65 -2.98 2.92
CA SER A 259 -9.07 -3.18 1.59
C SER A 259 -9.97 -2.55 0.55
N MET A 260 -9.46 -1.56 -0.18
CA MET A 260 -10.21 -0.82 -1.20
C MET A 260 -9.96 -1.37 -2.58
N TYR A 261 -10.93 -2.07 -3.17
CA TYR A 261 -10.95 -2.36 -4.60
C TYR A 261 -11.19 -1.07 -5.38
N VAL A 262 -10.36 -0.76 -6.38
CA VAL A 262 -10.44 0.47 -7.17
C VAL A 262 -10.58 0.17 -8.64
N GLU A 263 -11.66 0.65 -9.25
CA GLU A 263 -12.03 0.44 -10.65
C GLU A 263 -12.67 1.70 -11.23
N GLY A 264 -12.14 2.22 -12.35
CA GLY A 264 -12.70 3.38 -13.05
C GLY A 264 -12.87 4.60 -12.14
N GLY A 265 -11.90 4.86 -11.27
CA GLY A 265 -11.93 5.98 -10.31
C GLY A 265 -12.88 5.82 -9.13
N ARG A 266 -13.53 4.66 -8.99
CA ARG A 266 -14.44 4.35 -7.89
C ARG A 266 -13.81 3.32 -6.96
N ALA A 267 -14.18 3.32 -5.68
CA ALA A 267 -13.65 2.39 -4.69
C ALA A 267 -14.77 1.66 -3.94
N TRP A 268 -14.50 0.41 -3.55
CA TRP A 268 -15.38 -0.42 -2.73
C TRP A 268 -14.57 -1.11 -1.65
N GLU A 269 -15.08 -1.07 -0.43
CA GLU A 269 -14.48 -1.76 0.70
C GLU A 269 -14.83 -3.26 0.66
N ILE A 270 -13.81 -4.12 0.81
CA ILE A 270 -13.94 -5.58 0.62
C ILE A 270 -14.06 -6.32 1.96
N GLU A 271 -13.25 -5.97 2.97
CA GLU A 271 -13.06 -6.79 4.18
C GLU A 271 -14.35 -6.99 4.96
N ARG A 272 -15.12 -5.91 5.19
CA ARG A 272 -16.41 -5.99 5.91
C ARG A 272 -17.41 -6.92 5.24
N ASN A 273 -17.35 -7.04 3.91
CA ASN A 273 -18.24 -7.95 3.19
C ASN A 273 -17.75 -9.40 3.27
N LEU A 274 -16.45 -9.63 3.24
CA LEU A 274 -15.89 -10.97 3.47
C LEU A 274 -16.28 -11.48 4.85
N ASP A 275 -16.11 -10.67 5.89
CA ASP A 275 -16.45 -11.00 7.27
C ASP A 275 -17.98 -11.26 7.39
N ARG A 276 -18.82 -10.36 6.85
CA ARG A 276 -20.29 -10.48 6.91
C ARG A 276 -20.83 -11.70 6.18
N LEU A 277 -20.22 -12.09 5.06
CA LEU A 277 -20.67 -13.20 4.22
C LEU A 277 -19.99 -14.52 4.60
N GLU A 278 -19.11 -14.52 5.59
CA GLU A 278 -18.38 -15.70 6.02
C GLU A 278 -19.28 -16.93 6.30
N PRO A 279 -20.44 -16.82 7.01
CA PRO A 279 -21.33 -17.95 7.21
C PRO A 279 -21.93 -18.53 5.92
N GLN A 280 -22.05 -17.72 4.87
CA GLN A 280 -22.62 -18.15 3.59
C GLN A 280 -21.65 -19.01 2.76
N TRP A 281 -20.34 -18.71 2.82
CA TRP A 281 -19.34 -19.45 2.05
C TRP A 281 -18.59 -20.50 2.87
N LEU A 282 -18.47 -20.32 4.18
CA LEU A 282 -17.80 -21.27 5.08
C LEU A 282 -18.79 -22.26 5.75
N GLY A 283 -20.04 -21.83 5.94
CA GLY A 283 -21.07 -22.52 6.72
C GLY A 283 -21.21 -21.92 8.12
N GLU A 284 -22.42 -21.99 8.68
CA GLU A 284 -22.79 -21.37 9.97
C GLU A 284 -21.97 -21.90 11.16
N GLU A 285 -21.78 -23.23 11.24
CA GLU A 285 -21.05 -23.84 12.35
C GLU A 285 -19.55 -23.56 12.29
N PRO A 286 -18.84 -23.78 11.17
CA PRO A 286 -17.44 -23.42 11.04
C PRO A 286 -17.17 -21.92 11.26
N ALA A 287 -18.02 -21.03 10.76
CA ALA A 287 -17.88 -19.58 10.96
C ALA A 287 -17.94 -19.20 12.45
N ARG A 288 -18.89 -19.78 13.21
CA ARG A 288 -18.95 -19.58 14.68
C ARG A 288 -17.71 -20.10 15.39
N THR A 289 -17.20 -21.26 14.98
CA THR A 289 -16.00 -21.85 15.58
C THR A 289 -14.77 -21.01 15.27
N LEU A 290 -14.64 -20.53 14.03
CA LEU A 290 -13.55 -19.64 13.61
C LEU A 290 -13.57 -18.33 14.39
N ALA A 291 -14.74 -17.68 14.51
CA ALA A 291 -14.89 -16.44 15.28
C ALA A 291 -14.48 -16.61 16.76
N ARG A 292 -14.82 -17.75 17.37
CA ARG A 292 -14.38 -18.06 18.74
C ARG A 292 -12.86 -18.27 18.83
N GLY A 293 -12.27 -18.94 17.85
CA GLY A 293 -10.82 -19.11 17.75
C GLY A 293 -10.10 -17.76 17.61
N GLN A 294 -10.60 -16.88 16.74
CA GLN A 294 -10.06 -15.53 16.59
C GLN A 294 -10.16 -14.71 17.88
N ALA A 295 -11.24 -14.85 18.63
CA ALA A 295 -11.38 -14.18 19.93
C ALA A 295 -10.33 -14.66 20.97
N VAL A 296 -9.95 -15.94 20.94
CA VAL A 296 -8.87 -16.48 21.78
C VAL A 296 -7.51 -15.90 21.40
N LEU A 297 -7.26 -15.68 20.10
CA LEU A 297 -6.01 -15.08 19.61
C LEU A 297 -5.89 -13.58 19.94
N GLY A 298 -7.02 -12.91 20.16
CA GLY A 298 -7.06 -11.49 20.52
C GLY A 298 -6.40 -10.58 19.48
N SER A 299 -5.66 -9.59 19.95
CA SER A 299 -4.90 -8.67 19.08
C SER A 299 -3.55 -9.24 18.61
N GLY A 300 -3.13 -10.37 19.17
CA GLY A 300 -1.92 -11.10 18.77
C GLY A 300 -1.31 -11.88 19.92
N MET A 301 -1.23 -13.19 19.79
CA MET A 301 -0.49 -14.06 20.70
C MET A 301 0.96 -14.22 20.23
N ASP A 302 1.86 -14.43 21.19
CA ASP A 302 3.23 -14.82 20.89
C ASP A 302 3.29 -16.33 20.60
N TRP A 303 3.34 -16.67 19.32
CA TRP A 303 3.41 -18.06 18.85
C TRP A 303 4.77 -18.73 19.11
N THR A 304 5.74 -17.99 19.65
CA THR A 304 7.09 -18.49 19.90
C THR A 304 7.35 -18.87 21.37
N LYS A 305 6.34 -18.70 22.23
CA LYS A 305 6.39 -19.05 23.66
C LYS A 305 5.61 -20.31 23.99
#